data_84869214f0f04aa695275a6b898dc68d
#
_entry.id   84869214f0f04aa695275a6b898dc68d
#
_cell.length_a   1.000
_cell.length_b   1.000
_cell.length_c   1.000
_cell.angle_alpha   90.00
_cell.angle_beta   90.00
_cell.angle_gamma   90.00
#
_symmetry.space_group_name_H-M   'P 1'
#
loop_
_entity.id
_entity.type
_entity.pdbx_description
1 polymer ?
#
loop_
_entity_poly.entity_id
_entity_poly.type
_entity_poly.pdbx_seq_one_letter_code
_entity_poly.pdbx_strand_id
1 'polypeptide(L)'
;MDNKAERKKFLGSLIIPLILVALMWLVKIIEVSFGIDLGSWGVVPHSPKGLIGIFTLPFMHGSWEHLLSNTVPILVLGTALYYCYPTLANRVLLITYLASGLLTWGIGNPHSVHIGASALVYGLNLFLITSGFIRGNRMLIVIALIMVFLYGSFIWGMIPALAIPQNISWEGHLSGAIIGVLLALFLRKEGPQKEVYHWEEEDEDEGTTLRQAQGPASTNEETEEKPYWDVPTPSNDELTVRYHFRH
;
A
#
# COMPACT_ATOMS: atom_id res chain seq x y z
N MET A 1 -22.16 9.72 5.59
CA MET A 1 -21.53 9.13 4.38
C MET A 1 -22.60 8.38 3.61
N ASP A 2 -22.71 8.58 2.29
CA ASP A 2 -23.69 7.89 1.46
C ASP A 2 -23.28 6.41 1.31
N ASN A 3 -24.02 5.53 1.97
CA ASN A 3 -23.78 4.08 1.98
C ASN A 3 -23.79 3.47 0.55
N LYS A 4 -24.49 4.10 -0.41
CA LYS A 4 -24.54 3.67 -1.81
C LYS A 4 -23.23 4.00 -2.55
N ALA A 5 -22.65 5.16 -2.31
CA ALA A 5 -21.40 5.58 -2.93
C ALA A 5 -20.22 4.69 -2.46
N GLU A 6 -20.11 4.44 -1.16
CA GLU A 6 -19.08 3.56 -0.59
C GLU A 6 -19.21 2.12 -1.10
N ARG A 7 -20.42 1.58 -1.18
CA ARG A 7 -20.67 0.26 -1.76
C ARG A 7 -20.25 0.19 -3.24
N LYS A 8 -20.56 1.23 -4.03
CA LYS A 8 -20.17 1.29 -5.45
C LYS A 8 -18.64 1.33 -5.60
N LYS A 9 -17.96 2.11 -4.77
CA LYS A 9 -16.49 2.20 -4.74
C LYS A 9 -15.87 0.85 -4.39
N PHE A 10 -16.38 0.19 -3.35
CA PHE A 10 -15.90 -1.15 -2.95
C PHE A 10 -16.12 -2.19 -4.05
N LEU A 11 -17.31 -2.28 -4.63
CA LEU A 11 -17.58 -3.22 -5.71
C LEU A 11 -16.73 -2.93 -6.95
N GLY A 12 -16.49 -1.66 -7.28
CA GLY A 12 -15.59 -1.27 -8.36
C GLY A 12 -14.15 -1.71 -8.12
N SER A 13 -13.68 -1.66 -6.88
CA SER A 13 -12.32 -2.07 -6.51
C SER A 13 -12.06 -3.58 -6.60
N LEU A 14 -13.11 -4.40 -6.63
CA LEU A 14 -13.02 -5.85 -6.81
C LEU A 14 -12.84 -6.28 -8.27
N ILE A 15 -13.23 -5.45 -9.26
CA ILE A 15 -13.34 -5.87 -10.67
C ILE A 15 -11.99 -6.37 -11.20
N ILE A 16 -10.93 -5.58 -11.10
CA ILE A 16 -9.61 -5.96 -11.65
C ILE A 16 -8.99 -7.16 -10.93
N PRO A 17 -8.98 -7.23 -9.58
CA PRO A 17 -8.53 -8.43 -8.87
C PRO A 17 -9.31 -9.70 -9.26
N LEU A 18 -10.63 -9.61 -9.42
CA LEU A 18 -11.45 -10.74 -9.83
C LEU A 18 -11.14 -11.20 -11.27
N ILE A 19 -10.94 -10.26 -12.21
CA ILE A 19 -10.52 -10.59 -13.58
C ILE A 19 -9.17 -11.30 -13.56
N LEU A 20 -8.19 -10.78 -12.79
CA LEU A 20 -6.87 -11.40 -12.69
C LEU A 20 -6.95 -12.83 -12.16
N VAL A 21 -7.68 -13.03 -11.06
CA VAL A 21 -7.91 -14.36 -10.48
C VAL A 21 -8.65 -15.27 -11.47
N ALA A 22 -9.68 -14.79 -12.13
CA ALA A 22 -10.42 -15.58 -13.13
C ALA A 22 -9.50 -16.06 -14.27
N LEU A 23 -8.58 -15.20 -14.75
CA LEU A 23 -7.59 -15.57 -15.76
C LEU A 23 -6.60 -16.61 -15.24
N MET A 24 -6.12 -16.48 -13.98
CA MET A 24 -5.23 -17.48 -13.34
C MET A 24 -5.91 -18.85 -13.28
N TRP A 25 -7.17 -18.89 -12.84
CA TRP A 25 -7.94 -20.13 -12.75
C TRP A 25 -8.25 -20.71 -14.13
N LEU A 26 -8.62 -19.87 -15.11
CA LEU A 26 -8.87 -20.31 -16.49
C LEU A 26 -7.64 -20.98 -17.10
N VAL A 27 -6.46 -20.37 -16.95
CA VAL A 27 -5.20 -20.95 -17.45
C VAL A 27 -4.93 -22.31 -16.79
N LYS A 28 -5.10 -22.43 -15.47
CA LYS A 28 -4.89 -23.69 -14.77
C LYS A 28 -5.89 -24.79 -15.18
N ILE A 29 -7.14 -24.42 -15.40
CA ILE A 29 -8.16 -25.34 -15.88
C ILE A 29 -7.82 -25.84 -17.30
N ILE A 30 -7.39 -24.94 -18.20
CA ILE A 30 -6.95 -25.30 -19.56
C ILE A 30 -5.74 -26.25 -19.47
N GLU A 31 -4.71 -25.91 -18.68
CA GLU A 31 -3.52 -26.74 -18.48
C GLU A 31 -3.90 -28.18 -18.11
N VAL A 32 -4.75 -28.34 -17.09
CA VAL A 32 -5.14 -29.66 -16.58
C VAL A 32 -6.08 -30.38 -17.57
N SER A 33 -7.03 -29.67 -18.19
CA SER A 33 -8.02 -30.27 -19.10
C SER A 33 -7.40 -30.81 -20.38
N PHE A 34 -6.37 -30.16 -20.88
CA PHE A 34 -5.68 -30.56 -22.11
C PHE A 34 -4.38 -31.35 -21.86
N GLY A 35 -3.98 -31.53 -20.59
CA GLY A 35 -2.76 -32.26 -20.22
C GLY A 35 -1.47 -31.61 -20.74
N ILE A 36 -1.47 -30.25 -20.87
CA ILE A 36 -0.32 -29.49 -21.37
C ILE A 36 0.48 -28.91 -20.18
N ASP A 37 1.81 -28.89 -20.30
CA ASP A 37 2.67 -28.21 -19.33
C ASP A 37 2.90 -26.75 -19.73
N LEU A 38 2.19 -25.84 -19.06
CA LEU A 38 2.38 -24.39 -19.23
C LEU A 38 3.46 -23.82 -18.29
N GLY A 39 3.98 -24.59 -17.34
CA GLY A 39 5.02 -24.14 -16.42
C GLY A 39 6.30 -23.71 -17.14
N SER A 40 6.61 -24.34 -18.28
CA SER A 40 7.76 -23.97 -19.15
C SER A 40 7.69 -22.55 -19.74
N TRP A 41 6.53 -21.89 -19.68
CA TRP A 41 6.32 -20.49 -20.12
C TRP A 41 6.58 -19.47 -19.00
N GLY A 42 7.09 -19.92 -17.84
CA GLY A 42 7.52 -19.05 -16.77
C GLY A 42 8.79 -18.25 -17.09
N VAL A 43 9.21 -17.41 -16.16
CA VAL A 43 10.44 -16.65 -16.28
C VAL A 43 11.63 -17.60 -16.12
N VAL A 44 12.46 -17.72 -17.15
CA VAL A 44 13.77 -18.37 -17.11
C VAL A 44 14.82 -17.27 -17.07
N PRO A 45 15.53 -17.08 -15.93
CA PRO A 45 16.52 -16.04 -15.77
C PRO A 45 17.65 -16.11 -16.81
N HIS A 46 18.11 -14.95 -17.23
CA HIS A 46 19.21 -14.74 -18.20
C HIS A 46 19.00 -15.37 -19.58
N SER A 47 17.78 -15.89 -19.86
CA SER A 47 17.45 -16.49 -21.16
C SER A 47 16.54 -15.57 -21.97
N PRO A 48 16.82 -15.32 -23.27
CA PRO A 48 15.93 -14.55 -24.13
C PRO A 48 14.50 -15.13 -24.20
N LYS A 49 14.36 -16.45 -24.17
CA LYS A 49 13.06 -17.14 -24.12
C LYS A 49 12.32 -16.84 -22.83
N GLY A 50 13.02 -16.68 -21.71
CA GLY A 50 12.45 -16.36 -20.40
C GLY A 50 11.86 -14.95 -20.30
N LEU A 51 12.16 -14.05 -21.26
CA LEU A 51 11.54 -12.72 -21.31
C LEU A 51 10.03 -12.80 -21.59
N ILE A 52 9.56 -13.80 -22.32
CA ILE A 52 8.12 -14.05 -22.52
C ILE A 52 7.47 -14.37 -21.18
N GLY A 53 8.20 -15.07 -20.31
CA GLY A 53 7.76 -15.40 -18.96
C GLY A 53 7.39 -14.19 -18.11
N ILE A 54 7.93 -13.00 -18.38
CA ILE A 54 7.55 -11.76 -17.69
C ILE A 54 6.04 -11.49 -17.85
N PHE A 55 5.48 -11.81 -19.02
CA PHE A 55 4.07 -11.59 -19.32
C PHE A 55 3.17 -12.77 -18.92
N THR A 56 3.72 -13.95 -18.72
CA THR A 56 2.96 -15.16 -18.41
C THR A 56 3.06 -15.57 -16.94
N LEU A 57 4.12 -15.14 -16.25
CA LEU A 57 4.45 -15.49 -14.86
C LEU A 57 3.25 -15.56 -13.92
N PRO A 58 2.38 -14.53 -13.79
CA PRO A 58 1.32 -14.56 -12.79
C PRO A 58 0.18 -15.54 -13.11
N PHE A 59 0.12 -16.05 -14.33
CA PHE A 59 -0.94 -16.96 -14.75
C PHE A 59 -0.55 -18.43 -14.62
N MET A 60 0.75 -18.75 -14.59
CA MET A 60 1.26 -20.14 -14.53
C MET A 60 1.38 -20.58 -13.06
N HIS A 61 0.82 -21.72 -12.72
CA HIS A 61 0.85 -22.26 -11.36
C HIS A 61 1.13 -23.76 -11.37
N GLY A 62 2.14 -24.20 -10.60
CA GLY A 62 2.58 -25.59 -10.54
C GLY A 62 1.53 -26.55 -9.92
N SER A 63 0.74 -26.07 -8.97
CA SER A 63 -0.30 -26.88 -8.29
C SER A 63 -1.55 -26.06 -7.97
N TRP A 64 -2.63 -26.75 -7.60
CA TRP A 64 -3.86 -26.10 -7.13
C TRP A 64 -3.65 -25.36 -5.81
N GLU A 65 -2.82 -25.88 -4.92
CA GLU A 65 -2.45 -25.22 -3.66
C GLU A 65 -1.70 -23.93 -3.91
N HIS A 66 -0.77 -23.94 -4.89
CA HIS A 66 -0.04 -22.74 -5.30
C HIS A 66 -0.97 -21.69 -5.90
N LEU A 67 -1.92 -22.08 -6.75
CA LEU A 67 -2.94 -21.19 -7.30
C LEU A 67 -3.81 -20.58 -6.19
N LEU A 68 -4.29 -21.41 -5.25
CA LEU A 68 -5.16 -20.97 -4.16
C LEU A 68 -4.41 -20.03 -3.20
N SER A 69 -3.14 -20.31 -2.89
CA SER A 69 -2.29 -19.47 -2.04
C SER A 69 -2.05 -18.07 -2.62
N ASN A 70 -2.13 -17.90 -3.94
CA ASN A 70 -2.06 -16.59 -4.61
C ASN A 70 -3.44 -15.94 -4.77
N THR A 71 -4.51 -16.72 -4.88
CA THR A 71 -5.88 -16.23 -5.13
C THR A 71 -6.35 -15.28 -4.03
N VAL A 72 -6.28 -15.72 -2.77
CA VAL A 72 -6.75 -14.91 -1.63
C VAL A 72 -5.95 -13.62 -1.48
N PRO A 73 -4.61 -13.64 -1.46
CA PRO A 73 -3.82 -12.41 -1.41
C PRO A 73 -4.09 -11.45 -2.58
N ILE A 74 -4.21 -11.93 -3.81
CA ILE A 74 -4.53 -11.05 -4.97
C ILE A 74 -5.88 -10.38 -4.79
N LEU A 75 -6.90 -11.09 -4.31
CA LEU A 75 -8.21 -10.48 -4.04
C LEU A 75 -8.12 -9.43 -2.94
N VAL A 76 -7.48 -9.73 -1.83
CA VAL A 76 -7.39 -8.82 -0.67
C VAL A 76 -6.52 -7.61 -0.98
N LEU A 77 -5.27 -7.83 -1.41
CA LEU A 77 -4.30 -6.77 -1.67
C LEU A 77 -4.70 -5.92 -2.88
N GLY A 78 -5.19 -6.58 -3.95
CA GLY A 78 -5.69 -5.88 -5.13
C GLY A 78 -6.88 -5.01 -4.80
N THR A 79 -7.87 -5.52 -4.05
CA THR A 79 -9.03 -4.74 -3.63
C THR A 79 -8.61 -3.57 -2.75
N ALA A 80 -7.72 -3.78 -1.78
CA ALA A 80 -7.18 -2.71 -0.94
C ALA A 80 -6.46 -1.64 -1.78
N LEU A 81 -5.68 -2.05 -2.79
CA LEU A 81 -5.01 -1.12 -3.71
C LEU A 81 -6.04 -0.26 -4.47
N TYR A 82 -7.03 -0.87 -5.13
CA TYR A 82 -8.01 -0.13 -5.91
C TYR A 82 -8.96 0.71 -5.06
N TYR A 83 -9.26 0.28 -3.84
CA TYR A 83 -10.09 1.02 -2.91
C TYR A 83 -9.37 2.23 -2.31
N CYS A 84 -8.13 2.04 -1.85
CA CYS A 84 -7.36 3.08 -1.16
C CYS A 84 -6.60 4.02 -2.11
N TYR A 85 -6.18 3.54 -3.28
CA TYR A 85 -5.34 4.28 -4.22
C TYR A 85 -5.93 4.29 -5.66
N PRO A 86 -7.20 4.69 -5.87
CA PRO A 86 -7.89 4.53 -7.16
C PRO A 86 -7.15 5.18 -8.34
N THR A 87 -6.49 6.32 -8.12
CA THR A 87 -5.72 7.04 -9.14
C THR A 87 -4.37 6.40 -9.48
N LEU A 88 -3.81 5.61 -8.56
CA LEU A 88 -2.50 4.98 -8.72
C LEU A 88 -2.59 3.49 -9.01
N ALA A 89 -3.74 2.85 -8.76
CA ALA A 89 -3.88 1.41 -8.72
C ALA A 89 -3.40 0.71 -10.00
N ASN A 90 -3.83 1.18 -11.18
CA ASN A 90 -3.42 0.61 -12.46
C ASN A 90 -1.90 0.74 -12.68
N ARG A 91 -1.33 1.90 -12.34
CA ARG A 91 0.10 2.17 -12.49
C ARG A 91 0.92 1.29 -11.55
N VAL A 92 0.52 1.18 -10.29
CA VAL A 92 1.18 0.33 -9.30
C VAL A 92 1.07 -1.14 -9.70
N LEU A 93 -0.12 -1.62 -10.07
CA LEU A 93 -0.34 -3.00 -10.50
C LEU A 93 0.54 -3.35 -11.69
N LEU A 94 0.50 -2.54 -12.77
CA LEU A 94 1.21 -2.81 -14.01
C LEU A 94 2.75 -2.76 -13.82
N ILE A 95 3.25 -1.74 -13.11
CA ILE A 95 4.69 -1.63 -12.87
C ILE A 95 5.17 -2.75 -11.97
N THR A 96 4.44 -3.08 -10.89
CA THR A 96 4.78 -4.21 -10.01
C THR A 96 4.84 -5.50 -10.83
N TYR A 97 3.85 -5.77 -11.66
CA TYR A 97 3.79 -6.95 -12.51
C TYR A 97 5.01 -7.06 -13.43
N LEU A 98 5.25 -6.05 -14.26
CA LEU A 98 6.31 -6.11 -15.28
C LEU A 98 7.72 -5.99 -14.67
N ALA A 99 7.91 -5.06 -13.74
CA ALA A 99 9.22 -4.80 -13.16
C ALA A 99 9.69 -5.92 -12.23
N SER A 100 8.76 -6.55 -11.45
CA SER A 100 9.15 -7.71 -10.64
C SER A 100 9.52 -8.91 -11.48
N GLY A 101 8.81 -9.17 -12.59
CA GLY A 101 9.16 -10.22 -13.54
C GLY A 101 10.52 -9.97 -14.21
N LEU A 102 10.78 -8.71 -14.63
CA LEU A 102 12.06 -8.32 -15.21
C LEU A 102 13.21 -8.43 -14.19
N LEU A 103 12.99 -8.00 -12.95
CA LEU A 103 14.00 -8.13 -11.89
C LEU A 103 14.25 -9.60 -11.56
N THR A 104 13.22 -10.44 -11.49
CA THR A 104 13.35 -11.89 -11.32
C THR A 104 14.17 -12.51 -12.46
N TRP A 105 13.92 -12.08 -13.70
CA TRP A 105 14.73 -12.51 -14.84
C TRP A 105 16.21 -12.12 -14.70
N GLY A 106 16.49 -10.93 -14.13
CA GLY A 106 17.86 -10.41 -13.97
C GLY A 106 18.64 -11.03 -12.82
N ILE A 107 17.99 -11.40 -11.70
CA ILE A 107 18.69 -11.87 -10.49
C ILE A 107 18.46 -13.34 -10.16
N GLY A 108 17.50 -14.00 -10.84
CA GLY A 108 17.13 -15.38 -10.55
C GLY A 108 18.17 -16.40 -10.96
N ASN A 109 18.04 -17.61 -10.44
CA ASN A 109 18.90 -18.73 -10.81
C ASN A 109 18.62 -19.17 -12.28
N PRO A 110 19.61 -19.18 -13.18
CA PRO A 110 19.43 -19.53 -14.60
C PRO A 110 18.94 -20.98 -14.83
N HIS A 111 19.04 -21.85 -13.83
CA HIS A 111 18.60 -23.25 -13.90
C HIS A 111 17.18 -23.45 -13.34
N SER A 112 16.48 -22.38 -12.97
CA SER A 112 15.11 -22.43 -12.45
C SER A 112 14.11 -21.79 -13.42
N VAL A 113 12.85 -22.21 -13.28
CA VAL A 113 11.71 -21.57 -13.95
C VAL A 113 10.83 -20.99 -12.87
N HIS A 114 10.62 -19.65 -12.93
CA HIS A 114 9.80 -18.97 -11.96
C HIS A 114 8.38 -18.82 -12.51
N ILE A 115 7.38 -19.23 -11.73
CA ILE A 115 5.95 -19.20 -12.04
C ILE A 115 5.13 -18.74 -10.84
N GLY A 116 3.93 -18.24 -11.08
CA GLY A 116 2.99 -17.81 -10.04
C GLY A 116 2.89 -16.31 -9.87
N ALA A 117 1.76 -15.87 -9.33
CA ALA A 117 1.48 -14.47 -9.06
C ALA A 117 2.18 -13.93 -7.80
N SER A 118 2.99 -14.73 -7.13
CA SER A 118 3.56 -14.38 -5.82
C SER A 118 4.45 -13.14 -5.86
N ALA A 119 5.24 -12.91 -6.91
CA ALA A 119 6.01 -11.67 -7.07
C ALA A 119 5.11 -10.44 -7.03
N LEU A 120 3.95 -10.49 -7.70
CA LEU A 120 2.94 -9.43 -7.66
C LEU A 120 2.35 -9.30 -6.26
N VAL A 121 2.00 -10.39 -5.59
CA VAL A 121 1.49 -10.42 -4.20
C VAL A 121 2.45 -9.73 -3.25
N TYR A 122 3.74 -10.08 -3.29
CA TYR A 122 4.77 -9.46 -2.45
C TYR A 122 4.93 -7.97 -2.75
N GLY A 123 4.90 -7.60 -4.02
CA GLY A 123 4.99 -6.20 -4.43
C GLY A 123 3.81 -5.36 -3.94
N LEU A 124 2.58 -5.83 -4.13
CA LEU A 124 1.38 -5.15 -3.63
C LEU A 124 1.37 -5.04 -2.10
N ASN A 125 1.75 -6.12 -1.41
CA ASN A 125 1.81 -6.13 0.05
C ASN A 125 2.79 -5.09 0.58
N LEU A 126 4.04 -5.09 0.10
CA LEU A 126 5.06 -4.14 0.52
C LEU A 126 4.74 -2.70 0.08
N PHE A 127 4.10 -2.51 -1.08
CA PHE A 127 3.60 -1.20 -1.48
C PHE A 127 2.57 -0.67 -0.48
N LEU A 128 1.55 -1.46 -0.13
CA LEU A 128 0.48 -1.04 0.78
C LEU A 128 1.02 -0.74 2.19
N ILE A 129 1.90 -1.61 2.72
CA ILE A 129 2.52 -1.42 4.03
C ILE A 129 3.37 -0.14 4.03
N THR A 130 4.34 -0.04 3.13
CA THR A 130 5.29 1.07 3.08
C THR A 130 4.60 2.40 2.78
N SER A 131 3.68 2.42 1.80
CA SER A 131 2.92 3.60 1.41
C SER A 131 1.99 4.06 2.53
N GLY A 132 1.37 3.13 3.28
CA GLY A 132 0.50 3.46 4.40
C GLY A 132 1.23 4.21 5.51
N PHE A 133 2.43 3.75 5.89
CA PHE A 133 3.23 4.42 6.91
C PHE A 133 3.81 5.77 6.44
N ILE A 134 4.33 5.83 5.20
CA ILE A 134 5.00 7.06 4.71
C ILE A 134 4.02 8.23 4.56
N ARG A 135 2.78 7.97 4.16
CA ARG A 135 1.79 9.03 3.88
C ARG A 135 1.16 9.63 5.13
N GLY A 136 1.27 8.98 6.29
CA GLY A 136 0.72 9.47 7.55
C GLY A 136 -0.82 9.61 7.59
N ASN A 137 -1.52 9.11 6.59
CA ASN A 137 -2.99 9.08 6.56
C ASN A 137 -3.50 7.97 7.47
N ARG A 138 -4.39 8.30 8.42
CA ARG A 138 -4.87 7.35 9.45
C ARG A 138 -5.48 6.08 8.85
N MET A 139 -6.31 6.21 7.82
CA MET A 139 -6.93 5.06 7.15
C MET A 139 -5.88 4.15 6.51
N LEU A 140 -4.87 4.73 5.84
CA LEU A 140 -3.82 3.96 5.20
C LEU A 140 -2.90 3.27 6.21
N ILE A 141 -2.65 3.88 7.37
CA ILE A 141 -1.90 3.25 8.47
C ILE A 141 -2.67 2.03 9.00
N VAL A 142 -3.98 2.16 9.21
CA VAL A 142 -4.81 1.01 9.65
C VAL A 142 -4.74 -0.13 8.62
N ILE A 143 -4.89 0.18 7.34
CA ILE A 143 -4.75 -0.82 6.27
C ILE A 143 -3.34 -1.45 6.28
N ALA A 144 -2.28 -0.64 6.42
CA ALA A 144 -0.91 -1.15 6.50
C ALA A 144 -0.72 -2.11 7.69
N LEU A 145 -1.26 -1.79 8.86
CA LEU A 145 -1.21 -2.66 10.04
C LEU A 145 -1.98 -3.97 9.82
N ILE A 146 -3.15 -3.92 9.17
CA ILE A 146 -3.91 -5.11 8.77
C ILE A 146 -3.06 -5.97 7.82
N MET A 147 -2.39 -5.37 6.83
CA MET A 147 -1.53 -6.10 5.90
C MET A 147 -0.32 -6.73 6.61
N VAL A 148 0.29 -6.04 7.57
CA VAL A 148 1.36 -6.61 8.41
C VAL A 148 0.83 -7.80 9.22
N PHE A 149 -0.36 -7.70 9.80
CA PHE A 149 -0.95 -8.79 10.57
C PHE A 149 -1.28 -10.01 9.71
N LEU A 150 -1.90 -9.81 8.55
CA LEU A 150 -2.32 -10.91 7.66
C LEU A 150 -1.15 -11.53 6.90
N TYR A 151 -0.20 -10.74 6.44
CA TYR A 151 0.82 -11.14 5.47
C TYR A 151 2.26 -10.84 5.93
N GLY A 152 2.48 -10.43 7.17
CA GLY A 152 3.84 -10.15 7.69
C GLY A 152 4.74 -11.38 7.68
N SER A 153 4.17 -12.59 7.80
CA SER A 153 4.90 -13.85 7.69
C SER A 153 5.49 -14.11 6.29
N PHE A 154 5.05 -13.39 5.27
CA PHE A 154 5.60 -13.49 3.91
C PHE A 154 7.09 -13.16 3.83
N ILE A 155 7.63 -12.41 4.80
CA ILE A 155 9.07 -12.13 4.88
C ILE A 155 9.92 -13.42 4.84
N TRP A 156 9.43 -14.51 5.40
CA TRP A 156 10.13 -15.80 5.42
C TRP A 156 10.31 -16.40 4.02
N GLY A 157 9.37 -16.14 3.11
CA GLY A 157 9.45 -16.58 1.71
C GLY A 157 10.51 -15.86 0.86
N MET A 158 11.11 -14.78 1.38
CA MET A 158 12.22 -14.06 0.73
C MET A 158 13.60 -14.50 1.25
N ILE A 159 13.65 -15.38 2.26
CA ILE A 159 14.89 -15.85 2.85
C ILE A 159 15.31 -17.17 2.16
N PRO A 160 16.45 -17.21 1.43
CA PRO A 160 16.84 -18.38 0.65
C PRO A 160 16.90 -19.69 1.46
N ALA A 161 17.46 -19.63 2.67
CA ALA A 161 17.59 -20.78 3.54
C ALA A 161 16.25 -21.44 3.91
N LEU A 162 15.15 -20.71 3.89
CA LEU A 162 13.81 -21.19 4.23
C LEU A 162 12.98 -21.50 2.98
N ALA A 163 13.21 -20.80 1.88
CA ALA A 163 12.43 -20.91 0.65
C ALA A 163 12.90 -22.07 -0.25
N ILE A 164 14.21 -22.25 -0.39
CA ILE A 164 14.80 -23.26 -1.29
C ILE A 164 14.34 -24.70 -0.94
N PRO A 165 14.33 -25.14 0.34
CA PRO A 165 13.86 -26.49 0.67
C PRO A 165 12.39 -26.77 0.31
N GLN A 166 11.60 -25.69 0.09
CA GLN A 166 10.18 -25.76 -0.26
C GLN A 166 9.90 -25.50 -1.75
N ASN A 167 10.93 -25.42 -2.59
CA ASN A 167 10.82 -25.02 -4.00
C ASN A 167 10.12 -23.67 -4.21
N ILE A 168 10.31 -22.74 -3.30
CA ILE A 168 9.73 -21.40 -3.37
C ILE A 168 10.71 -20.48 -4.10
N SER A 169 10.21 -19.70 -5.06
CA SER A 169 10.97 -18.68 -5.79
C SER A 169 11.23 -17.46 -4.89
N TRP A 170 12.22 -17.55 -4.00
CA TRP A 170 12.59 -16.43 -3.13
C TRP A 170 13.04 -15.19 -3.92
N GLU A 171 13.68 -15.38 -5.09
CA GLU A 171 14.11 -14.30 -5.99
C GLU A 171 12.90 -13.53 -6.54
N GLY A 172 11.84 -14.24 -6.91
CA GLY A 172 10.58 -13.63 -7.35
C GLY A 172 9.91 -12.84 -6.24
N HIS A 173 9.87 -13.39 -5.03
CA HIS A 173 9.33 -12.72 -3.85
C HIS A 173 10.11 -11.45 -3.50
N LEU A 174 11.43 -11.54 -3.45
CA LEU A 174 12.31 -10.40 -3.20
C LEU A 174 12.17 -9.34 -4.28
N SER A 175 12.12 -9.76 -5.55
CA SER A 175 11.90 -8.83 -6.68
C SER A 175 10.60 -8.04 -6.51
N GLY A 176 9.51 -8.72 -6.21
CA GLY A 176 8.23 -8.07 -5.93
C GLY A 176 8.33 -7.09 -4.77
N ALA A 177 8.88 -7.52 -3.65
CA ALA A 177 9.06 -6.70 -2.45
C ALA A 177 9.85 -5.41 -2.72
N ILE A 178 10.99 -5.51 -3.41
CA ILE A 178 11.82 -4.36 -3.81
C ILE A 178 11.00 -3.38 -4.65
N ILE A 179 10.33 -3.85 -5.69
CA ILE A 179 9.54 -3.00 -6.58
C ILE A 179 8.39 -2.32 -5.81
N GLY A 180 7.70 -3.04 -4.92
CA GLY A 180 6.63 -2.49 -4.09
C GLY A 180 7.11 -1.35 -3.18
N VAL A 181 8.25 -1.53 -2.50
CA VAL A 181 8.86 -0.49 -1.65
C VAL A 181 9.30 0.71 -2.49
N LEU A 182 9.96 0.49 -3.62
CA LEU A 182 10.40 1.58 -4.51
C LEU A 182 9.21 2.39 -5.02
N LEU A 183 8.13 1.74 -5.46
CA LEU A 183 6.92 2.43 -5.91
C LEU A 183 6.28 3.25 -4.78
N ALA A 184 6.25 2.74 -3.55
CA ALA A 184 5.74 3.49 -2.40
C ALA A 184 6.55 4.77 -2.14
N LEU A 185 7.88 4.70 -2.27
CA LEU A 185 8.79 5.83 -2.10
C LEU A 185 8.66 6.86 -3.25
N PHE A 186 8.65 6.40 -4.51
CA PHE A 186 8.57 7.29 -5.68
C PHE A 186 7.21 7.99 -5.78
N LEU A 187 6.12 7.26 -5.50
CA LEU A 187 4.76 7.78 -5.61
C LEU A 187 4.24 8.43 -4.31
N ARG A 188 5.09 8.65 -3.32
CA ARG A 188 4.68 9.13 -1.99
C ARG A 188 3.92 10.46 -2.00
N LYS A 189 4.15 11.32 -3.00
CA LYS A 189 3.49 12.61 -3.14
C LYS A 189 2.20 12.57 -3.98
N GLU A 190 1.91 11.43 -4.62
CA GLU A 190 0.74 11.22 -5.48
C GLU A 190 -0.34 10.41 -4.74
N GLY A 191 -1.62 10.64 -5.04
CA GLY A 191 -2.76 9.93 -4.41
C GLY A 191 -3.09 10.46 -3.01
N PRO A 192 -3.74 9.64 -2.15
CA PRO A 192 -4.22 10.10 -0.84
C PRO A 192 -3.06 10.53 0.06
N GLN A 193 -3.22 11.68 0.71
CA GLN A 193 -2.25 12.29 1.64
C GLN A 193 -2.86 12.39 3.04
N LYS A 194 -2.06 12.80 4.03
CA LYS A 194 -2.53 13.16 5.37
C LYS A 194 -3.58 14.28 5.25
N GLU A 195 -4.69 14.13 5.94
CA GLU A 195 -5.67 15.20 6.06
C GLU A 195 -5.10 16.27 6.99
N VAL A 196 -5.03 17.50 6.49
CA VAL A 196 -4.65 18.67 7.28
C VAL A 196 -5.95 19.22 7.88
N TYR A 197 -6.01 19.30 9.19
CA TYR A 197 -7.15 19.87 9.89
C TYR A 197 -6.89 21.36 10.12
N HIS A 198 -7.84 22.21 9.80
CA HIS A 198 -7.73 23.68 9.87
C HIS A 198 -7.32 24.22 11.25
N TRP A 199 -7.61 23.52 12.34
CA TRP A 199 -7.17 23.97 13.67
C TRP A 199 -5.64 23.89 13.87
N GLU A 200 -4.94 23.00 13.15
CA GLU A 200 -3.48 22.94 13.21
C GLU A 200 -2.84 24.17 12.54
N GLU A 201 -3.52 24.77 11.53
CA GLU A 201 -3.10 25.99 10.85
C GLU A 201 -3.42 27.25 11.70
N GLU A 202 -4.58 27.27 12.39
CA GLU A 202 -4.97 28.39 13.27
C GLU A 202 -4.01 28.53 14.46
N ASP A 203 -3.55 27.42 15.08
CA ASP A 203 -2.59 27.44 16.18
C ASP A 203 -1.19 27.94 15.73
N GLU A 204 -0.75 27.62 14.49
CA GLU A 204 0.50 28.10 13.95
C GLU A 204 0.43 29.61 13.61
N ASP A 205 -0.69 30.08 13.07
CA ASP A 205 -0.91 31.50 12.76
C ASP A 205 -1.06 32.34 14.03
N GLU A 206 -1.79 31.87 15.05
CA GLU A 206 -1.88 32.56 16.35
C GLU A 206 -0.51 32.64 17.03
N GLY A 207 0.27 31.55 17.03
CA GLY A 207 1.63 31.54 17.57
C GLY A 207 2.57 32.49 16.85
N THR A 208 2.41 32.66 15.53
CA THR A 208 3.21 33.57 14.71
C THR A 208 2.77 35.02 14.93
N THR A 209 1.47 35.27 15.04
CA THR A 209 0.89 36.61 15.27
C THR A 209 1.27 37.11 16.66
N LEU A 210 1.24 36.27 17.68
CA LEU A 210 1.67 36.61 19.04
C LEU A 210 3.16 36.90 19.11
N ARG A 211 4.02 36.20 18.37
CA ARG A 211 5.46 36.51 18.28
C ARG A 211 5.75 37.81 17.54
N GLN A 212 4.96 38.18 16.56
CA GLN A 212 5.11 39.46 15.84
C GLN A 212 4.54 40.67 16.62
N ALA A 213 3.52 40.45 17.47
CA ALA A 213 2.98 41.45 18.37
C ALA A 213 3.91 41.81 19.55
N GLN A 214 4.83 40.90 19.92
CA GLN A 214 5.92 41.18 20.85
C GLN A 214 7.08 41.82 20.11
N GLY A 215 6.93 43.10 19.77
CA GLY A 215 8.01 43.96 19.25
C GLY A 215 9.18 44.03 20.24
N PRO A 216 10.37 44.52 19.83
CA PRO A 216 11.58 44.49 20.64
C PRO A 216 11.32 45.10 22.00
N ALA A 217 11.60 44.32 23.04
CA ALA A 217 11.39 44.65 24.43
C ALA A 217 11.97 46.07 24.77
N SER A 218 11.11 47.02 25.01
CA SER A 218 11.46 48.21 25.73
C SER A 218 11.53 47.89 27.21
N THR A 219 12.67 48.14 27.77
CA THR A 219 13.15 48.05 29.14
C THR A 219 12.09 48.32 30.23
N ASN A 220 12.14 47.38 31.22
CA ASN A 220 11.87 47.56 32.66
C ASN A 220 10.52 48.21 33.06
N GLU A 221 9.58 47.32 33.36
CA GLU A 221 8.75 47.39 34.57
C GLU A 221 8.45 45.95 35.02
N GLU A 222 8.89 45.60 36.22
CA GLU A 222 8.51 44.38 36.90
C GLU A 222 7.02 44.46 37.24
N THR A 223 6.17 43.99 36.37
CA THR A 223 4.80 43.66 36.70
C THR A 223 4.83 42.25 37.23
N GLU A 224 4.62 42.06 38.55
CA GLU A 224 4.29 40.77 39.18
C GLU A 224 3.18 40.10 38.38
N GLU A 225 3.51 39.03 37.63
CA GLU A 225 2.50 38.19 36.96
C GLU A 225 1.65 37.55 38.07
N LYS A 226 0.40 37.99 38.19
CA LYS A 226 -0.57 37.34 39.08
C LYS A 226 -0.81 35.91 38.56
N PRO A 227 -0.74 34.90 39.44
CA PRO A 227 -1.04 33.53 39.05
C PRO A 227 -2.45 33.43 38.41
N TYR A 228 -2.65 32.56 37.42
CA TYR A 228 -3.89 32.44 36.66
C TYR A 228 -5.13 32.17 37.54
N TRP A 229 -4.98 31.69 38.77
CA TRP A 229 -6.05 31.48 39.74
C TRP A 229 -6.51 32.76 40.47
N ASP A 230 -5.77 33.88 40.33
CA ASP A 230 -6.11 35.18 40.89
C ASP A 230 -6.83 36.09 39.87
N VAL A 231 -7.13 35.56 38.65
CA VAL A 231 -7.92 36.28 37.66
C VAL A 231 -9.39 36.14 38.03
N PRO A 232 -10.15 37.25 38.23
CA PRO A 232 -11.56 37.18 38.53
C PRO A 232 -12.31 36.45 37.40
N THR A 233 -13.10 35.44 37.76
CA THR A 233 -13.97 34.75 36.78
C THR A 233 -14.96 35.73 36.20
N PRO A 234 -15.14 35.83 34.89
CA PRO A 234 -16.13 36.70 34.28
C PRO A 234 -17.52 36.34 34.76
N SER A 235 -18.38 37.32 35.01
CA SER A 235 -19.77 37.10 35.41
C SER A 235 -20.49 36.38 34.28
N ASN A 236 -21.50 35.54 34.64
CA ASN A 236 -22.30 34.77 33.66
C ASN A 236 -22.97 35.65 32.59
N ASP A 237 -23.13 36.95 32.84
CA ASP A 237 -23.75 37.89 31.91
C ASP A 237 -22.81 38.36 30.79
N GLU A 238 -21.50 38.13 30.92
CA GLU A 238 -20.48 38.48 29.91
C GLU A 238 -20.13 37.36 28.93
N LEU A 239 -20.59 36.11 29.21
CA LEU A 239 -20.33 34.95 28.39
C LEU A 239 -21.45 34.76 27.35
N THR A 240 -21.27 35.29 26.15
CA THR A 240 -22.16 35.04 25.01
C THR A 240 -21.58 33.96 24.13
N VAL A 241 -22.01 32.72 24.28
CA VAL A 241 -21.61 31.60 23.42
C VAL A 241 -22.52 31.59 22.17
N ARG A 242 -21.97 31.92 20.99
CA ARG A 242 -22.67 31.83 19.70
C ARG A 242 -22.28 30.56 18.97
N TYR A 243 -23.24 29.63 18.82
CA TYR A 243 -23.05 28.45 17.98
C TYR A 243 -23.42 28.76 16.53
N HIS A 244 -22.47 28.60 15.61
CA HIS A 244 -22.74 28.66 14.18
C HIS A 244 -22.83 27.21 13.64
N PHE A 245 -24.04 26.75 13.38
CA PHE A 245 -24.25 25.50 12.61
C PHE A 245 -24.19 25.85 11.12
N ARG A 246 -23.23 25.31 10.38
CA ARG A 246 -23.26 25.30 8.92
C ARG A 246 -23.98 24.01 8.48
N HIS A 247 -25.06 24.20 7.72
CA HIS A 247 -25.80 23.12 7.03
C HIS A 247 -25.09 22.71 5.75
#